data_c645d52c7cdf3b38ecad7a36afae7f2a
#
_entry.id   c645d52c7cdf3b38ecad7a36afae7f2a
#
_cell.length_a   1.000
_cell.length_b   1.000
_cell.length_c   1.000
_cell.angle_alpha   90.00
_cell.angle_beta   90.00
_cell.angle_gamma   90.00
#
_symmetry.space_group_name_H-M   'P 1'
#
loop_
_entity.id
_entity.type
_entity.pdbx_description
1 polymer ?
#
loop_
_entity_poly.entity_id
_entity_poly.type
_entity_poly.pdbx_seq_one_letter_code
_entity_poly.pdbx_strand_id
1 'polypeptide(L)'
;MRRSGPTGGESRIILGNYAGHLSNFGETLTLLDDTARQVARTVLTPLPSDVQLYLAVSEVMYHPAVEGAEFIELINISDVVTLDLTNVRFSAGVEFDFTGSAVTSLAPGARVLVVRDLVAFTAAYGAGLPVAGVFANGSALSNGGERIKIDDASGSTAINFSYLDVEPWPPAADGGGYSIVLKRVATGSDPGQARNWRSSALPGGSPSLSDVIPFGGGDALSYALASAPIVQRAAEQVTFSYQHRLGADEAEITAEWSRDLMAWNSEALVLIGRMPDGLGLETETWQFPAESKGFVRLRVVVAP
;
A
#
# COMPACT_ATOMS: atom_id res chain seq x y z
N MET A 1 37.90 30.80 -7.37
CA MET A 1 37.96 31.14 -8.80
C MET A 1 36.68 31.93 -9.14
N ARG A 2 36.78 33.17 -9.61
CA ARG A 2 35.61 33.91 -10.12
C ARG A 2 35.26 33.26 -11.49
N ARG A 3 34.10 32.69 -11.59
CA ARG A 3 33.55 32.37 -12.91
C ARG A 3 33.08 33.69 -13.55
N SER A 4 33.41 33.87 -14.83
CA SER A 4 32.84 34.97 -15.64
C SER A 4 31.32 34.92 -15.51
N GLY A 5 30.70 36.07 -15.26
CA GLY A 5 29.25 36.19 -15.10
C GLY A 5 28.48 35.66 -16.30
N PRO A 6 27.18 35.39 -16.13
CA PRO A 6 26.34 34.92 -17.22
C PRO A 6 26.34 35.96 -18.35
N THR A 7 26.45 35.49 -19.57
CA THR A 7 26.35 36.26 -20.79
C THR A 7 24.92 36.82 -20.92
N GLY A 8 24.67 38.01 -20.36
CA GLY A 8 23.36 38.62 -20.39
C GLY A 8 23.21 39.95 -19.65
N GLY A 9 24.32 40.53 -19.18
CA GLY A 9 24.28 41.90 -18.60
C GLY A 9 23.62 42.03 -17.23
N GLU A 10 23.22 40.96 -16.59
CA GLU A 10 22.74 41.02 -15.21
C GLU A 10 23.92 40.94 -14.24
N SER A 11 24.03 41.90 -13.35
CA SER A 11 25.02 41.96 -12.28
C SER A 11 24.72 40.90 -11.19
N ARG A 12 24.83 39.62 -11.51
CA ARG A 12 24.73 38.52 -10.52
C ARG A 12 26.12 38.17 -10.01
N ILE A 13 26.28 38.17 -8.70
CA ILE A 13 27.48 37.66 -8.06
C ILE A 13 27.34 36.13 -7.99
N ILE A 14 28.24 35.41 -8.66
CA ILE A 14 28.32 33.97 -8.56
C ILE A 14 29.51 33.66 -7.67
N LEU A 15 29.24 33.09 -6.50
CA LEU A 15 30.23 32.58 -5.56
C LEU A 15 30.38 31.09 -5.78
N GLY A 16 31.62 30.61 -5.88
CA GLY A 16 31.97 29.20 -5.95
C GLY A 16 32.79 28.79 -4.71
N ASN A 17 33.15 27.49 -4.64
CA ASN A 17 34.03 26.93 -3.60
C ASN A 17 33.42 26.95 -2.18
N TYR A 18 32.12 26.65 -2.05
CA TYR A 18 31.57 26.34 -0.73
C TYR A 18 32.02 24.93 -0.29
N ALA A 19 32.21 24.74 1.00
CA ALA A 19 32.46 23.43 1.59
C ALA A 19 31.12 22.77 1.99
N GLY A 20 30.94 21.48 1.62
CA GLY A 20 29.72 20.74 1.91
C GLY A 20 28.91 20.42 0.65
N HIS A 21 27.71 19.89 0.89
CA HIS A 21 26.74 19.53 -0.15
C HIS A 21 25.42 20.24 0.11
N LEU A 22 24.75 20.66 -0.94
CA LEU A 22 23.37 21.11 -0.85
C LEU A 22 22.46 19.90 -0.61
N SER A 23 21.60 20.01 0.40
CA SER A 23 20.70 18.93 0.76
C SER A 23 19.59 18.75 -0.28
N ASN A 24 19.37 17.54 -0.75
CA ASN A 24 18.21 17.19 -1.58
C ASN A 24 16.90 17.21 -0.76
N PHE A 25 17.00 17.22 0.58
CA PHE A 25 15.85 17.22 1.50
C PHE A 25 15.41 18.63 1.91
N GLY A 26 15.90 19.63 1.21
CA GLY A 26 15.72 21.02 1.61
C GLY A 26 16.64 21.42 2.73
N GLU A 27 16.96 22.69 2.75
CA GLU A 27 17.79 23.29 3.79
C GLU A 27 17.60 24.80 3.84
N THR A 28 18.08 25.41 4.90
CA THR A 28 18.19 26.85 4.98
C THR A 28 19.60 27.28 4.60
N LEU A 29 19.72 28.01 3.50
CA LEU A 29 20.97 28.66 3.14
C LEU A 29 21.02 30.05 3.79
N THR A 30 22.09 30.31 4.53
CA THR A 30 22.33 31.61 5.15
C THR A 30 23.65 32.17 4.62
N LEU A 31 23.60 33.37 4.05
CA LEU A 31 24.78 34.09 3.67
C LEU A 31 25.16 35.05 4.81
N LEU A 32 26.38 34.94 5.28
CA LEU A 32 26.93 35.81 6.31
C LEU A 32 27.99 36.74 5.71
N ASP A 33 28.13 37.92 6.26
CA ASP A 33 29.25 38.83 5.95
C ASP A 33 30.51 38.41 6.74
N ASP A 34 31.60 39.13 6.58
CA ASP A 34 32.88 38.90 7.24
C ASP A 34 32.85 39.09 8.77
N THR A 35 31.78 39.69 9.28
CA THR A 35 31.53 39.87 10.73
C THR A 35 30.51 38.86 11.27
N ALA A 36 30.20 37.78 10.49
CA ALA A 36 29.22 36.78 10.80
C ALA A 36 27.77 37.27 10.93
N ARG A 37 27.46 38.46 10.40
CA ARG A 37 26.10 38.97 10.36
C ARG A 37 25.37 38.40 9.14
N GLN A 38 24.12 37.96 9.32
CA GLN A 38 23.29 37.43 8.23
C GLN A 38 22.96 38.56 7.21
N VAL A 39 23.38 38.35 5.98
CA VAL A 39 23.12 39.25 4.83
C VAL A 39 21.92 38.79 4.02
N ALA A 40 21.78 37.46 3.85
CA ALA A 40 20.66 36.86 3.16
C ALA A 40 20.32 35.48 3.73
N ARG A 41 19.08 35.08 3.57
CA ARG A 41 18.59 33.76 3.93
C ARG A 41 17.60 33.30 2.87
N THR A 42 17.72 32.05 2.44
CA THR A 42 16.72 31.39 1.63
C THR A 42 16.46 30.00 2.19
N VAL A 43 15.21 29.55 2.07
CA VAL A 43 14.81 28.18 2.43
C VAL A 43 14.57 27.44 1.13
N LEU A 44 15.34 26.38 0.92
CA LEU A 44 15.09 25.42 -0.16
C LEU A 44 14.07 24.42 0.36
N THR A 45 12.88 24.45 -0.19
CA THR A 45 11.84 23.47 0.12
C THR A 45 12.05 22.28 -0.80
N PRO A 46 12.16 21.05 -0.27
CA PRO A 46 12.23 19.86 -1.11
C PRO A 46 10.92 19.72 -1.87
N LEU A 47 11.01 19.48 -3.17
CA LEU A 47 9.89 18.96 -3.93
C LEU A 47 9.95 17.43 -3.82
N PRO A 48 8.82 16.77 -3.61
CA PRO A 48 8.79 15.31 -3.64
C PRO A 48 9.26 14.81 -5.00
N SER A 49 10.04 13.71 -5.01
CA SER A 49 10.45 13.06 -6.24
C SER A 49 9.26 12.35 -6.90
N ASP A 50 9.36 12.05 -8.20
CA ASP A 50 8.33 11.28 -8.90
C ASP A 50 8.09 9.92 -8.22
N VAL A 51 9.15 9.30 -7.68
CA VAL A 51 9.06 8.05 -6.91
C VAL A 51 8.24 8.25 -5.63
N GLN A 52 8.42 9.36 -4.92
CA GLN A 52 7.62 9.67 -3.73
C GLN A 52 6.15 9.98 -4.04
N LEU A 53 5.88 10.53 -5.24
CA LEU A 53 4.53 10.88 -5.66
C LEU A 53 3.75 9.70 -6.25
N TYR A 54 4.43 8.81 -6.97
CA TYR A 54 3.76 7.87 -7.86
C TYR A 54 4.15 6.41 -7.67
N LEU A 55 5.18 6.07 -6.88
CA LEU A 55 5.46 4.68 -6.55
C LEU A 55 4.60 4.25 -5.35
N ALA A 56 3.88 3.16 -5.51
CA ALA A 56 3.07 2.59 -4.43
C ALA A 56 3.31 1.09 -4.31
N VAL A 57 3.10 0.52 -3.10
CA VAL A 57 2.95 -0.92 -2.92
C VAL A 57 1.53 -1.29 -3.29
N SER A 58 1.36 -2.29 -4.14
CA SER A 58 0.05 -2.81 -4.54
C SER A 58 -0.28 -4.12 -3.84
N GLU A 59 0.73 -4.99 -3.61
CA GLU A 59 0.52 -6.33 -3.07
C GLU A 59 1.74 -6.82 -2.31
N VAL A 60 1.52 -7.55 -1.21
CA VAL A 60 2.58 -8.23 -0.44
C VAL A 60 2.15 -9.67 -0.14
N MET A 61 2.93 -10.63 -0.61
CA MET A 61 2.80 -12.05 -0.28
C MET A 61 3.90 -12.40 0.72
N TYR A 62 3.58 -12.36 2.00
CA TYR A 62 4.57 -12.60 3.06
C TYR A 62 4.56 -14.03 3.59
N HIS A 63 3.45 -14.76 3.45
CA HIS A 63 3.30 -16.15 3.93
C HIS A 63 2.64 -17.03 2.85
N PRO A 64 3.33 -17.25 1.71
CA PRO A 64 2.80 -18.02 0.60
C PRO A 64 2.66 -19.50 0.95
N ALA A 65 1.73 -20.20 0.27
CA ALA A 65 1.59 -21.66 0.39
C ALA A 65 2.82 -22.43 -0.14
N VAL A 66 3.57 -21.83 -1.08
CA VAL A 66 4.82 -22.37 -1.62
C VAL A 66 5.97 -21.65 -0.94
N GLU A 67 6.77 -22.37 -0.16
CA GLU A 67 7.92 -21.81 0.54
C GLU A 67 8.87 -21.10 -0.45
N GLY A 68 9.30 -19.87 -0.11
CA GLY A 68 10.18 -19.06 -0.94
C GLY A 68 9.47 -18.27 -2.04
N ALA A 69 8.16 -18.46 -2.27
CA ALA A 69 7.42 -17.73 -3.28
C ALA A 69 6.91 -16.35 -2.78
N GLU A 70 7.53 -15.78 -1.74
CA GLU A 70 7.24 -14.45 -1.23
C GLU A 70 7.56 -13.38 -2.29
N PHE A 71 6.73 -12.33 -2.31
CA PHE A 71 6.97 -11.19 -3.18
C PHE A 71 6.41 -9.89 -2.60
N ILE A 72 6.98 -8.78 -3.06
CA ILE A 72 6.42 -7.44 -2.94
C ILE A 72 6.20 -6.91 -4.34
N GLU A 73 4.99 -6.43 -4.61
CA GLU A 73 4.64 -5.79 -5.86
C GLU A 73 4.56 -4.27 -5.66
N LEU A 74 5.21 -3.55 -6.55
CA LEU A 74 5.12 -2.10 -6.66
C LEU A 74 4.42 -1.73 -7.96
N ILE A 75 3.71 -0.61 -7.94
CA ILE A 75 3.01 -0.05 -9.09
C ILE A 75 3.35 1.43 -9.25
N ASN A 76 3.47 1.87 -10.50
CA ASN A 76 3.47 3.29 -10.83
C ASN A 76 2.02 3.77 -10.99
N ILE A 77 1.54 4.59 -10.06
CA ILE A 77 0.17 5.11 -10.05
C ILE A 77 -0.03 6.36 -10.93
N SER A 78 1.02 6.84 -11.59
CA SER A 78 0.91 7.96 -12.53
C SER A 78 0.29 7.51 -13.85
N ASP A 79 -0.50 8.38 -14.46
CA ASP A 79 -1.04 8.17 -15.81
C ASP A 79 -0.08 8.62 -16.92
N VAL A 80 0.96 9.39 -16.56
CA VAL A 80 1.81 10.07 -17.57
C VAL A 80 3.31 9.99 -17.31
N VAL A 81 3.72 9.81 -16.04
CA VAL A 81 5.14 9.84 -15.65
C VAL A 81 5.71 8.43 -15.66
N THR A 82 6.81 8.21 -16.37
CA THR A 82 7.63 6.99 -16.23
C THR A 82 8.61 7.19 -15.08
N LEU A 83 8.60 6.30 -14.09
CA LEU A 83 9.52 6.36 -12.95
C LEU A 83 10.90 5.81 -13.33
N ASP A 84 11.95 6.51 -12.93
CA ASP A 84 13.30 5.99 -12.86
C ASP A 84 13.52 5.35 -11.49
N LEU A 85 13.75 4.04 -11.46
CA LEU A 85 13.99 3.28 -10.25
C LEU A 85 15.49 3.14 -9.91
N THR A 86 16.39 3.72 -10.70
CA THR A 86 17.82 3.71 -10.41
C THR A 86 18.10 4.33 -9.03
N ASN A 87 18.83 3.63 -8.17
CA ASN A 87 19.09 3.98 -6.77
C ASN A 87 17.86 4.00 -5.85
N VAL A 88 16.70 3.57 -6.31
CA VAL A 88 15.57 3.26 -5.42
C VAL A 88 15.88 1.94 -4.71
N ARG A 89 15.63 1.88 -3.40
CA ARG A 89 16.00 0.69 -2.63
C ARG A 89 15.05 0.43 -1.47
N PHE A 90 14.91 -0.83 -1.13
CA PHE A 90 14.33 -1.23 0.14
C PHE A 90 15.37 -0.99 1.25
N SER A 91 14.97 -0.28 2.29
CA SER A 91 15.83 0.06 3.43
C SER A 91 15.32 -0.51 4.76
N ALA A 92 14.18 -1.20 4.75
CA ALA A 92 13.68 -2.02 5.85
C ALA A 92 12.71 -3.10 5.31
N GLY A 93 12.59 -4.20 6.03
CA GLY A 93 11.88 -5.42 5.68
C GLY A 93 12.80 -6.34 4.92
N VAL A 94 12.82 -6.21 3.62
CA VAL A 94 13.75 -6.94 2.75
C VAL A 94 14.87 -6.02 2.26
N GLU A 95 15.93 -6.60 1.76
CA GLU A 95 17.04 -5.86 1.12
C GLU A 95 16.96 -6.02 -0.40
N PHE A 96 16.85 -4.90 -1.11
CA PHE A 96 16.90 -4.87 -2.57
C PHE A 96 17.24 -3.45 -3.06
N ASP A 97 18.06 -3.37 -4.10
CA ASP A 97 18.40 -2.12 -4.79
C ASP A 97 18.08 -2.29 -6.28
N PHE A 98 17.30 -1.37 -6.83
CA PHE A 98 16.93 -1.40 -8.24
C PHE A 98 18.06 -1.03 -9.19
N THR A 99 19.20 -0.53 -8.69
CA THR A 99 20.36 -0.19 -9.51
C THR A 99 20.91 -1.44 -10.21
N GLY A 100 20.85 -1.43 -11.53
CA GLY A 100 21.31 -2.58 -12.34
C GLY A 100 20.40 -3.81 -12.26
N SER A 101 19.21 -3.70 -11.69
CA SER A 101 18.20 -4.76 -11.71
C SER A 101 17.63 -4.97 -13.12
N ALA A 102 16.83 -6.01 -13.31
CA ALA A 102 16.19 -6.28 -14.59
C ALA A 102 15.15 -5.20 -14.99
N VAL A 103 14.64 -4.43 -14.02
CA VAL A 103 13.67 -3.35 -14.24
C VAL A 103 14.15 -2.10 -13.51
N THR A 104 14.71 -1.15 -14.25
CA THR A 104 15.16 0.16 -13.74
C THR A 104 14.24 1.31 -14.12
N SER A 105 13.19 1.03 -14.89
CA SER A 105 12.22 2.02 -15.35
C SER A 105 10.81 1.44 -15.28
N LEU A 106 9.86 2.18 -14.77
CA LEU A 106 8.48 1.74 -14.57
C LEU A 106 7.53 2.70 -15.28
N ALA A 107 6.94 2.24 -16.38
CA ALA A 107 5.99 3.03 -17.18
C ALA A 107 4.71 3.34 -16.37
N PRO A 108 3.90 4.34 -16.80
CA PRO A 108 2.59 4.62 -16.19
C PRO A 108 1.73 3.37 -16.08
N GLY A 109 1.12 3.13 -14.92
CA GLY A 109 0.29 1.97 -14.62
C GLY A 109 1.00 0.63 -14.55
N ALA A 110 2.30 0.56 -14.86
CA ALA A 110 3.06 -0.68 -14.84
C ALA A 110 3.35 -1.16 -13.41
N ARG A 111 3.52 -2.48 -13.28
CA ARG A 111 3.85 -3.17 -12.04
C ARG A 111 5.24 -3.79 -12.12
N VAL A 112 5.90 -3.95 -10.98
CA VAL A 112 7.20 -4.62 -10.85
C VAL A 112 7.23 -5.42 -9.56
N LEU A 113 7.87 -6.59 -9.62
CA LEU A 113 7.96 -7.54 -8.52
C LEU A 113 9.39 -7.63 -8.01
N VAL A 114 9.54 -7.71 -6.70
CA VAL A 114 10.78 -8.16 -6.05
C VAL A 114 10.42 -9.41 -5.26
N VAL A 115 11.16 -10.50 -5.45
CA VAL A 115 10.79 -11.83 -4.96
C VAL A 115 11.86 -12.41 -4.04
N ARG A 116 11.48 -13.35 -3.17
CA ARG A 116 12.45 -14.01 -2.28
C ARG A 116 13.34 -14.99 -3.03
N ASP A 117 12.74 -15.87 -3.81
CA ASP A 117 13.44 -16.89 -4.61
C ASP A 117 12.79 -16.99 -5.98
N LEU A 118 13.57 -16.77 -7.03
CA LEU A 118 13.05 -16.74 -8.40
C LEU A 118 12.57 -18.13 -8.88
N VAL A 119 13.20 -19.20 -8.40
CA VAL A 119 12.82 -20.58 -8.79
C VAL A 119 11.48 -20.94 -8.14
N ALA A 120 11.34 -20.70 -6.84
CA ALA A 120 10.09 -20.93 -6.11
C ALA A 120 8.96 -20.04 -6.66
N PHE A 121 9.25 -18.75 -6.92
CA PHE A 121 8.29 -17.82 -7.50
C PHE A 121 7.83 -18.27 -8.90
N THR A 122 8.78 -18.63 -9.77
CA THR A 122 8.44 -19.10 -11.13
C THR A 122 7.66 -20.41 -11.12
N ALA A 123 7.95 -21.30 -10.18
CA ALA A 123 7.20 -22.54 -10.01
C ALA A 123 5.75 -22.29 -9.56
N ALA A 124 5.53 -21.27 -8.72
CA ALA A 124 4.20 -20.92 -8.22
C ALA A 124 3.36 -20.08 -9.23
N TYR A 125 3.98 -19.14 -9.93
CA TYR A 125 3.29 -18.12 -10.72
C TYR A 125 3.60 -18.14 -12.23
N GLY A 126 4.51 -19.00 -12.67
CA GLY A 126 4.94 -19.06 -14.07
C GLY A 126 6.10 -18.09 -14.38
N ALA A 127 6.63 -18.21 -15.58
CA ALA A 127 7.71 -17.36 -16.07
C ALA A 127 7.16 -16.13 -16.81
N GLY A 128 8.02 -15.10 -16.97
CA GLY A 128 7.72 -13.93 -17.79
C GLY A 128 7.03 -12.78 -17.06
N LEU A 129 6.82 -12.90 -15.74
CA LEU A 129 6.37 -11.77 -14.93
C LEU A 129 7.48 -10.71 -14.76
N PRO A 130 7.14 -9.43 -14.53
CA PRO A 130 8.10 -8.32 -14.47
C PRO A 130 8.88 -8.32 -13.15
N VAL A 131 9.70 -9.34 -12.92
CA VAL A 131 10.54 -9.46 -11.74
C VAL A 131 11.80 -8.63 -11.91
N ALA A 132 12.01 -7.64 -11.03
CA ALA A 132 13.23 -6.83 -10.99
C ALA A 132 14.43 -7.62 -10.48
N GLY A 133 14.22 -8.50 -9.51
CA GLY A 133 15.25 -9.33 -8.92
C GLY A 133 14.80 -10.04 -7.65
N VAL A 134 15.78 -10.62 -6.95
CA VAL A 134 15.56 -11.36 -5.71
C VAL A 134 16.00 -10.53 -4.49
N PHE A 135 15.39 -10.76 -3.34
CA PHE A 135 15.82 -10.18 -2.07
C PHE A 135 17.29 -10.48 -1.81
N ALA A 136 18.06 -9.46 -1.46
CA ALA A 136 19.48 -9.61 -1.22
C ALA A 136 19.77 -10.18 0.18
N ASN A 137 20.99 -10.73 0.33
CA ASN A 137 21.56 -11.18 1.61
C ASN A 137 20.71 -12.22 2.36
N GLY A 138 19.85 -12.97 1.66
CA GLY A 138 18.97 -13.96 2.27
C GLY A 138 17.87 -13.35 3.10
N SER A 139 17.54 -12.06 2.90
CA SER A 139 16.39 -11.45 3.56
C SER A 139 15.08 -12.12 3.11
N ALA A 140 14.08 -12.07 3.97
CA ALA A 140 12.78 -12.67 3.77
C ALA A 140 11.73 -11.84 4.49
N LEU A 141 10.48 -11.91 4.05
CA LEU A 141 9.38 -11.28 4.74
C LEU A 141 9.04 -12.04 6.03
N SER A 142 8.73 -11.31 7.09
CA SER A 142 8.34 -11.91 8.37
C SER A 142 6.87 -12.34 8.33
N ASN A 143 6.59 -13.59 8.71
CA ASN A 143 5.22 -14.09 8.84
C ASN A 143 4.46 -13.41 9.98
N GLY A 144 5.16 -12.92 11.02
CA GLY A 144 4.56 -12.22 12.16
C GLY A 144 4.40 -10.70 11.97
N GLY A 145 4.62 -10.21 10.77
CA GLY A 145 4.57 -8.78 10.47
C GLY A 145 5.92 -8.10 10.57
N GLU A 146 6.10 -7.05 9.78
CA GLU A 146 7.29 -6.22 9.80
C GLU A 146 7.07 -4.85 9.14
N ARG A 147 8.11 -4.04 9.19
CA ARG A 147 8.16 -2.73 8.55
C ARG A 147 8.76 -2.84 7.15
N ILE A 148 8.06 -2.35 6.15
CA ILE A 148 8.56 -2.18 4.79
C ILE A 148 8.87 -0.70 4.58
N LYS A 149 10.10 -0.41 4.15
CA LYS A 149 10.53 0.95 3.83
C LYS A 149 11.28 0.97 2.50
N ILE A 150 10.92 1.92 1.64
CA ILE A 150 11.57 2.18 0.35
C ILE A 150 12.03 3.63 0.35
N ASP A 151 13.29 3.84 0.03
CA ASP A 151 13.89 5.15 -0.16
C ASP A 151 14.14 5.40 -1.65
N ASP A 152 13.93 6.65 -2.06
CA ASP A 152 14.22 7.10 -3.43
C ASP A 152 15.73 7.29 -3.66
N ALA A 153 16.11 7.66 -4.87
CA ALA A 153 17.51 7.87 -5.26
C ALA A 153 18.24 8.94 -4.43
N SER A 154 17.53 9.85 -3.81
CA SER A 154 18.11 10.86 -2.91
C SER A 154 18.32 10.34 -1.48
N GLY A 155 17.77 9.16 -1.16
CA GLY A 155 17.69 8.60 0.19
C GLY A 155 16.49 9.12 0.98
N SER A 156 15.58 9.88 0.35
CA SER A 156 14.32 10.28 0.96
C SER A 156 13.34 9.11 1.00
N THR A 157 12.57 9.03 2.08
CA THR A 157 11.54 7.98 2.19
C THR A 157 10.42 8.20 1.18
N ALA A 158 10.20 7.21 0.32
CA ALA A 158 9.07 7.16 -0.59
C ALA A 158 7.91 6.36 0.00
N ILE A 159 8.19 5.19 0.56
CA ILE A 159 7.19 4.30 1.15
C ILE A 159 7.66 3.88 2.53
N ASN A 160 6.75 3.88 3.51
CA ASN A 160 7.06 3.44 4.87
C ASN A 160 5.79 3.01 5.60
N PHE A 161 5.63 1.72 5.85
CA PHE A 161 4.51 1.18 6.61
C PHE A 161 4.93 -0.11 7.30
N SER A 162 4.08 -0.61 8.22
CA SER A 162 4.22 -1.94 8.81
C SER A 162 2.94 -2.72 8.59
N TYR A 163 3.06 -4.01 8.26
CA TYR A 163 1.96 -4.95 8.29
C TYR A 163 2.07 -5.87 9.51
N LEU A 164 0.96 -6.49 9.90
CA LEU A 164 0.87 -7.49 10.95
C LEU A 164 0.11 -8.72 10.43
N ASP A 165 0.23 -9.83 11.15
CA ASP A 165 -0.43 -11.11 10.89
C ASP A 165 -1.79 -11.26 11.61
N VAL A 166 -2.13 -10.30 12.46
CA VAL A 166 -3.33 -10.31 13.33
C VAL A 166 -4.31 -9.22 12.94
N GLU A 167 -5.59 -9.42 13.28
CA GLU A 167 -6.61 -8.39 13.12
C GLU A 167 -6.15 -7.02 13.68
N PRO A 168 -6.44 -5.91 12.98
CA PRO A 168 -7.36 -5.78 11.85
C PRO A 168 -6.73 -6.02 10.45
N TRP A 169 -5.54 -6.60 10.36
CA TRP A 169 -4.94 -7.03 9.10
C TRP A 169 -5.64 -8.29 8.57
N PRO A 170 -5.62 -8.55 7.24
CA PRO A 170 -6.31 -9.70 6.65
C PRO A 170 -5.74 -11.04 7.16
N PRO A 171 -6.47 -11.81 7.98
CA PRO A 171 -5.93 -13.01 8.63
C PRO A 171 -5.65 -14.16 7.65
N ALA A 172 -6.30 -14.20 6.50
CA ALA A 172 -6.07 -15.22 5.48
C ALA A 172 -4.68 -15.14 4.82
N ALA A 173 -4.01 -14.00 4.94
CA ALA A 173 -2.64 -13.84 4.46
C ALA A 173 -1.60 -14.50 5.36
N ASP A 174 -1.94 -14.81 6.61
CA ASP A 174 -1.08 -15.57 7.51
C ASP A 174 -1.29 -17.07 7.33
N GLY A 175 -0.52 -17.69 6.44
CA GLY A 175 -0.51 -19.11 6.16
C GLY A 175 -1.71 -19.65 5.38
N GLY A 176 -2.72 -18.83 5.08
CA GLY A 176 -3.85 -19.19 4.23
C GLY A 176 -3.51 -19.20 2.73
N GLY A 177 -2.31 -18.80 2.36
CA GLY A 177 -1.85 -18.72 0.98
C GLY A 177 -2.37 -17.51 0.22
N TYR A 178 -2.98 -16.53 0.89
CA TYR A 178 -3.40 -15.26 0.31
C TYR A 178 -2.32 -14.20 0.50
N SER A 179 -2.29 -13.22 -0.39
CA SER A 179 -1.53 -11.98 -0.18
C SER A 179 -2.39 -10.92 0.51
N ILE A 180 -1.75 -9.84 0.96
CA ILE A 180 -2.45 -8.60 1.27
C ILE A 180 -2.37 -7.67 0.05
N VAL A 181 -3.51 -7.13 -0.34
CA VAL A 181 -3.67 -6.21 -1.49
C VAL A 181 -4.13 -4.85 -0.98
N LEU A 182 -3.44 -3.80 -1.40
CA LEU A 182 -3.79 -2.43 -1.04
C LEU A 182 -4.99 -1.97 -1.87
N LYS A 183 -6.10 -1.69 -1.20
CA LYS A 183 -7.31 -1.17 -1.83
C LYS A 183 -7.08 0.23 -2.38
N ARG A 184 -7.65 0.52 -3.57
CA ARG A 184 -7.68 1.87 -4.15
C ARG A 184 -6.29 2.50 -4.29
N VAL A 185 -5.28 1.69 -4.62
CA VAL A 185 -3.88 2.13 -4.75
C VAL A 185 -3.72 3.33 -5.69
N ALA A 186 -4.45 3.37 -6.79
CA ALA A 186 -4.44 4.46 -7.76
C ALA A 186 -4.93 5.82 -7.20
N THR A 187 -5.65 5.81 -6.08
CA THR A 187 -6.12 7.01 -5.37
C THR A 187 -5.26 7.39 -4.17
N GLY A 188 -4.11 6.70 -3.98
CA GLY A 188 -3.15 7.01 -2.93
C GLY A 188 -3.60 6.57 -1.53
N SER A 189 -4.16 5.37 -1.38
CA SER A 189 -4.47 4.79 -0.07
C SER A 189 -3.22 4.71 0.80
N ASP A 190 -3.33 5.13 2.07
CA ASP A 190 -2.26 5.04 3.06
C ASP A 190 -1.98 3.57 3.43
N PRO A 191 -0.81 3.01 3.09
CA PRO A 191 -0.48 1.63 3.40
C PRO A 191 -0.25 1.36 4.90
N GLY A 192 -0.13 2.40 5.72
CA GLY A 192 -0.02 2.26 7.19
C GLY A 192 -1.33 1.91 7.89
N GLN A 193 -2.46 1.93 7.18
CA GLN A 193 -3.78 1.66 7.74
C GLN A 193 -4.29 0.28 7.33
N ALA A 194 -4.42 -0.64 8.27
CA ALA A 194 -4.89 -2.02 8.00
C ALA A 194 -6.23 -2.07 7.24
N ARG A 195 -7.15 -1.13 7.50
CA ARG A 195 -8.45 -1.03 6.79
C ARG A 195 -8.32 -0.81 5.28
N ASN A 196 -7.16 -0.31 4.81
CA ASN A 196 -6.88 -0.10 3.40
C ASN A 196 -6.35 -1.37 2.72
N TRP A 197 -6.17 -2.45 3.46
CA TRP A 197 -5.76 -3.74 2.95
C TRP A 197 -6.91 -4.75 3.00
N ARG A 198 -6.88 -5.70 2.12
CA ARG A 198 -7.72 -6.89 2.09
C ARG A 198 -6.90 -8.12 1.68
N SER A 199 -7.45 -9.30 1.86
CA SER A 199 -6.92 -10.50 1.22
C SER A 199 -7.02 -10.37 -0.30
N SER A 200 -6.10 -10.97 -1.04
CA SER A 200 -6.26 -11.18 -2.49
C SER A 200 -7.55 -11.95 -2.78
N ALA A 201 -8.12 -11.76 -3.97
CA ALA A 201 -9.36 -12.43 -4.36
C ALA A 201 -9.20 -13.95 -4.41
N LEU A 202 -8.03 -14.43 -4.79
CA LEU A 202 -7.72 -15.86 -4.89
C LEU A 202 -6.48 -16.20 -4.07
N PRO A 203 -6.36 -17.45 -3.61
CA PRO A 203 -5.10 -17.97 -3.06
C PRO A 203 -3.97 -17.81 -4.09
N GLY A 204 -2.79 -17.44 -3.63
CA GLY A 204 -1.63 -17.15 -4.47
C GLY A 204 -1.48 -15.66 -4.79
N GLY A 205 -2.51 -14.86 -4.57
CA GLY A 205 -2.44 -13.44 -4.95
C GLY A 205 -2.66 -13.20 -6.44
N SER A 206 -2.29 -12.02 -6.89
CA SER A 206 -2.49 -11.56 -8.28
C SER A 206 -1.24 -10.90 -8.90
N PRO A 207 -0.02 -11.51 -8.75
CA PRO A 207 1.21 -10.84 -9.13
C PRO A 207 1.19 -10.37 -10.60
N SER A 208 1.48 -9.08 -10.81
CA SER A 208 1.44 -8.36 -12.09
C SER A 208 0.04 -8.13 -12.69
N LEU A 209 -1.01 -8.52 -11.98
CA LEU A 209 -2.40 -8.33 -12.40
C LEU A 209 -3.15 -7.50 -11.36
N SER A 210 -4.34 -7.04 -11.73
CA SER A 210 -5.29 -6.44 -10.80
C SER A 210 -6.44 -7.41 -10.57
N ASP A 211 -6.77 -7.67 -9.31
CA ASP A 211 -7.96 -8.40 -8.92
C ASP A 211 -9.12 -7.46 -8.50
N VAL A 212 -8.97 -6.17 -8.79
CA VAL A 212 -10.01 -5.16 -8.56
C VAL A 212 -11.16 -5.34 -9.52
N ILE A 213 -12.37 -5.30 -8.99
CA ILE A 213 -13.62 -5.28 -9.75
C ILE A 213 -14.08 -3.81 -9.82
N PRO A 214 -13.98 -3.13 -10.97
CA PRO A 214 -14.37 -1.72 -11.04
C PRO A 214 -15.88 -1.55 -10.89
N PHE A 215 -16.32 -0.48 -10.21
CA PHE A 215 -17.73 -0.12 -10.15
C PHE A 215 -18.18 0.52 -11.45
N GLY A 216 -18.90 -0.26 -12.25
CA GLY A 216 -19.44 0.21 -13.54
C GLY A 216 -20.72 1.05 -13.43
N GLY A 217 -21.10 1.51 -12.23
CA GLY A 217 -22.39 2.13 -11.96
C GLY A 217 -23.48 1.11 -11.56
N GLY A 218 -24.64 1.60 -11.15
CA GLY A 218 -25.77 0.78 -10.75
C GLY A 218 -25.92 0.62 -9.24
N ASP A 219 -26.37 -0.56 -8.79
CA ASP A 219 -26.65 -0.82 -7.38
C ASP A 219 -25.39 -1.16 -6.58
N ALA A 220 -25.06 -0.30 -5.60
CA ALA A 220 -23.90 -0.48 -4.74
C ALA A 220 -23.94 -1.78 -3.91
N LEU A 221 -25.14 -2.22 -3.49
CA LEU A 221 -25.27 -3.47 -2.75
C LEU A 221 -24.91 -4.68 -3.61
N SER A 222 -25.44 -4.74 -4.83
CA SER A 222 -25.13 -5.82 -5.77
C SER A 222 -23.66 -5.82 -6.22
N TYR A 223 -23.03 -4.65 -6.23
CA TYR A 223 -21.57 -4.55 -6.49
C TYR A 223 -20.77 -5.13 -5.34
N ALA A 224 -21.06 -4.73 -4.10
CA ALA A 224 -20.28 -5.08 -2.93
C ALA A 224 -20.58 -6.48 -2.38
N LEU A 225 -21.88 -6.85 -2.34
CA LEU A 225 -22.33 -8.07 -1.67
C LEU A 225 -22.63 -9.20 -2.66
N ALA A 226 -22.33 -10.43 -2.22
CA ALA A 226 -22.66 -11.65 -2.98
C ALA A 226 -23.97 -12.27 -2.55
N SER A 227 -24.37 -12.07 -1.29
CA SER A 227 -25.61 -12.64 -0.71
C SER A 227 -26.27 -11.70 0.29
N ALA A 228 -27.54 -11.94 0.60
CA ALA A 228 -28.19 -11.29 1.71
C ALA A 228 -27.54 -11.66 3.04
N PRO A 229 -27.47 -10.71 3.99
CA PRO A 229 -26.95 -10.99 5.33
C PRO A 229 -27.77 -12.04 6.09
N ILE A 230 -27.08 -12.80 6.94
CA ILE A 230 -27.69 -13.86 7.75
C ILE A 230 -27.49 -13.52 9.24
N VAL A 231 -28.57 -13.57 10.02
CA VAL A 231 -28.53 -13.44 11.48
C VAL A 231 -28.76 -14.83 12.09
N GLN A 232 -27.86 -15.23 12.97
CA GLN A 232 -27.95 -16.49 13.71
C GLN A 232 -27.95 -16.22 15.21
N ARG A 233 -28.77 -16.97 15.95
CA ARG A 233 -28.82 -16.91 17.41
C ARG A 233 -28.49 -18.28 17.98
N ALA A 234 -27.46 -18.35 18.80
CA ALA A 234 -27.03 -19.54 19.50
C ALA A 234 -26.84 -19.21 21.00
N ALA A 235 -27.69 -19.77 21.84
CA ALA A 235 -27.73 -19.49 23.28
C ALA A 235 -27.77 -17.96 23.57
N GLU A 236 -26.72 -17.45 24.18
CA GLU A 236 -26.59 -16.03 24.53
C GLU A 236 -25.84 -15.18 23.49
N GLN A 237 -25.45 -15.81 22.38
CA GLN A 237 -24.71 -15.11 21.30
C GLN A 237 -25.60 -14.90 20.09
N VAL A 238 -25.53 -13.71 19.54
CA VAL A 238 -26.15 -13.39 18.26
C VAL A 238 -25.07 -12.94 17.31
N THR A 239 -25.01 -13.61 16.15
CA THR A 239 -24.05 -13.32 15.09
C THR A 239 -24.79 -12.82 13.86
N PHE A 240 -24.10 -11.98 13.12
CA PHE A 240 -24.52 -11.44 11.85
C PHE A 240 -23.40 -11.65 10.85
N SER A 241 -23.66 -12.34 9.77
CA SER A 241 -22.66 -12.61 8.73
C SER A 241 -23.16 -12.21 7.36
N TYR A 242 -22.24 -11.82 6.51
CA TYR A 242 -22.48 -11.51 5.11
C TYR A 242 -21.28 -11.88 4.26
N GLN A 243 -21.54 -12.14 2.99
CA GLN A 243 -20.49 -12.35 1.98
C GLN A 243 -20.35 -11.11 1.11
N HIS A 244 -19.12 -10.63 0.98
CA HIS A 244 -18.79 -9.54 0.09
C HIS A 244 -17.75 -9.98 -0.96
N ARG A 245 -17.64 -9.21 -2.04
CA ARG A 245 -16.67 -9.49 -3.10
C ARG A 245 -15.33 -8.88 -2.72
N LEU A 246 -14.31 -9.72 -2.64
CA LEU A 246 -12.92 -9.26 -2.64
C LEU A 246 -12.65 -8.58 -3.99
N GLY A 247 -12.07 -7.41 -3.98
CA GLY A 247 -11.88 -6.63 -5.21
C GLY A 247 -12.95 -5.56 -5.49
N ALA A 248 -14.10 -5.56 -4.80
CA ALA A 248 -15.04 -4.45 -4.85
C ALA A 248 -14.54 -3.25 -4.03
N ASP A 249 -13.32 -2.80 -4.34
CA ASP A 249 -12.53 -1.89 -3.50
C ASP A 249 -13.08 -0.46 -3.42
N GLU A 250 -13.96 -0.08 -4.34
CA GLU A 250 -14.64 1.22 -4.32
C GLU A 250 -15.81 1.26 -3.31
N ALA A 251 -16.26 0.08 -2.83
CA ALA A 251 -17.32 -0.01 -1.84
C ALA A 251 -16.76 0.00 -0.41
N GLU A 252 -17.34 0.84 0.42
CA GLU A 252 -17.18 0.79 1.87
C GLU A 252 -18.42 0.15 2.47
N ILE A 253 -18.22 -0.99 3.14
CA ILE A 253 -19.29 -1.74 3.80
C ILE A 253 -19.16 -1.49 5.30
N THR A 254 -20.24 -1.00 5.91
CA THR A 254 -20.32 -0.77 7.35
C THR A 254 -21.47 -1.58 7.93
N ALA A 255 -21.19 -2.46 8.88
CA ALA A 255 -22.20 -3.09 9.70
C ALA A 255 -22.63 -2.13 10.80
N GLU A 256 -23.94 -1.96 10.97
CA GLU A 256 -24.51 -1.06 11.97
C GLU A 256 -25.61 -1.77 12.76
N TRP A 257 -25.73 -1.40 14.02
CA TRP A 257 -26.71 -1.92 14.96
C TRP A 257 -27.58 -0.80 15.54
N SER A 258 -28.85 -1.13 15.82
CA SER A 258 -29.80 -0.22 16.42
C SER A 258 -30.77 -0.95 17.37
N ARG A 259 -31.21 -0.29 18.43
CA ARG A 259 -32.25 -0.77 19.34
C ARG A 259 -33.68 -0.38 18.89
N ASP A 260 -33.81 0.70 18.16
CA ASP A 260 -35.05 1.39 17.88
C ASP A 260 -35.30 1.74 16.41
N LEU A 261 -34.36 1.37 15.51
CA LEU A 261 -34.35 1.74 14.10
C LEU A 261 -34.12 3.23 13.83
N MET A 262 -33.86 4.04 14.86
CA MET A 262 -33.63 5.49 14.71
C MET A 262 -32.17 5.85 14.84
N ALA A 263 -31.49 5.35 15.87
CA ALA A 263 -30.06 5.56 16.07
C ALA A 263 -29.27 4.30 15.64
N TRP A 264 -28.31 4.48 14.75
CA TRP A 264 -27.47 3.42 14.21
C TRP A 264 -26.01 3.70 14.55
N ASN A 265 -25.29 2.68 15.01
CA ASN A 265 -23.85 2.76 15.28
C ASN A 265 -23.19 1.39 15.08
N SER A 266 -21.88 1.37 14.95
CA SER A 266 -21.07 0.16 14.84
C SER A 266 -20.31 -0.19 16.13
N GLU A 267 -20.35 0.66 17.16
CA GLU A 267 -19.51 0.51 18.37
C GLU A 267 -19.80 -0.76 19.18
N ALA A 268 -21.03 -1.25 19.10
CA ALA A 268 -21.45 -2.46 19.82
C ALA A 268 -21.16 -3.77 19.03
N LEU A 269 -20.69 -3.65 17.81
CA LEU A 269 -20.40 -4.79 16.94
C LEU A 269 -18.92 -5.18 17.07
N VAL A 270 -18.67 -6.47 17.24
CA VAL A 270 -17.33 -7.03 17.30
C VAL A 270 -17.14 -7.96 16.11
N LEU A 271 -16.16 -7.67 15.26
CA LEU A 271 -15.75 -8.57 14.20
C LEU A 271 -15.10 -9.81 14.84
N ILE A 272 -15.67 -10.98 14.60
CA ILE A 272 -15.19 -12.25 15.18
C ILE A 272 -14.57 -13.18 14.16
N GLY A 273 -14.63 -12.86 12.88
CA GLY A 273 -13.94 -13.63 11.85
C GLY A 273 -14.14 -13.10 10.44
N ARG A 274 -13.11 -13.36 9.64
CA ARG A 274 -13.09 -13.18 8.19
C ARG A 274 -12.63 -14.48 7.56
N MET A 275 -13.33 -14.92 6.52
CA MET A 275 -13.03 -16.19 5.86
C MET A 275 -13.27 -16.06 4.35
N PRO A 276 -12.21 -15.98 3.54
CA PRO A 276 -12.33 -16.05 2.09
C PRO A 276 -12.69 -17.47 1.65
N ASP A 277 -13.45 -17.58 0.57
CA ASP A 277 -13.93 -18.85 0.02
C ASP A 277 -13.02 -19.46 -1.05
N GLY A 278 -11.96 -18.78 -1.45
CA GLY A 278 -11.06 -19.19 -2.52
C GLY A 278 -11.57 -18.88 -3.92
N LEU A 279 -12.72 -18.21 -4.05
CA LEU A 279 -13.40 -17.92 -5.31
C LEU A 279 -13.70 -16.41 -5.48
N GLY A 280 -13.10 -15.57 -4.64
CA GLY A 280 -13.24 -14.13 -4.70
C GLY A 280 -14.28 -13.53 -3.76
N LEU A 281 -14.83 -14.32 -2.85
CA LEU A 281 -15.73 -13.84 -1.81
C LEU A 281 -15.09 -14.01 -0.43
N GLU A 282 -15.42 -13.11 0.48
CA GLU A 282 -15.06 -13.22 1.89
C GLU A 282 -16.32 -13.14 2.75
N THR A 283 -16.44 -14.05 3.71
CA THR A 283 -17.48 -14.00 4.73
C THR A 283 -16.95 -13.25 5.94
N GLU A 284 -17.57 -12.13 6.29
CA GLU A 284 -17.37 -11.48 7.58
C GLU A 284 -18.45 -11.89 8.56
N THR A 285 -18.02 -12.20 9.78
CA THR A 285 -18.92 -12.56 10.89
C THR A 285 -18.74 -11.59 12.04
N TRP A 286 -19.82 -10.98 12.44
CA TRP A 286 -19.89 -10.00 13.53
C TRP A 286 -20.72 -10.54 14.66
N GLN A 287 -20.31 -10.26 15.89
CA GLN A 287 -21.09 -10.51 17.10
C GLN A 287 -21.68 -9.20 17.58
N PHE A 288 -22.93 -9.25 18.03
CA PHE A 288 -23.59 -8.10 18.63
C PHE A 288 -24.26 -8.46 19.98
N PRO A 289 -24.58 -7.46 20.82
CA PRO A 289 -25.13 -7.70 22.14
C PRO A 289 -26.38 -8.56 22.11
N ALA A 290 -26.43 -9.60 22.95
CA ALA A 290 -27.59 -10.48 23.10
C ALA A 290 -28.67 -9.77 23.91
N GLU A 291 -29.29 -8.74 23.34
CA GLU A 291 -30.42 -8.04 23.93
C GLU A 291 -31.74 -8.66 23.49
N SER A 292 -32.83 -8.33 24.23
CA SER A 292 -34.14 -8.83 23.91
C SER A 292 -34.69 -8.35 22.58
N LYS A 293 -34.18 -7.22 22.08
CA LYS A 293 -34.54 -6.62 20.79
C LYS A 293 -33.38 -5.82 20.23
N GLY A 294 -33.08 -6.05 18.94
CA GLY A 294 -32.07 -5.31 18.20
C GLY A 294 -32.22 -5.51 16.69
N PHE A 295 -31.70 -4.58 15.94
CA PHE A 295 -31.72 -4.58 14.48
C PHE A 295 -30.31 -4.40 13.96
N VAL A 296 -29.97 -5.06 12.87
CA VAL A 296 -28.71 -4.89 12.15
C VAL A 296 -28.99 -4.52 10.71
N ARG A 297 -28.09 -3.72 10.15
CA ARG A 297 -28.09 -3.43 8.71
C ARG A 297 -26.68 -3.35 8.18
N LEU A 298 -26.54 -3.53 6.88
CA LEU A 298 -25.35 -3.12 6.14
C LEU A 298 -25.61 -1.78 5.46
N ARG A 299 -24.68 -0.88 5.62
CA ARG A 299 -24.59 0.34 4.84
C ARG A 299 -23.47 0.17 3.84
N VAL A 300 -23.76 0.31 2.55
CA VAL A 300 -22.77 0.27 1.48
C VAL A 300 -22.71 1.63 0.82
N VAL A 301 -21.51 2.17 0.73
CA VAL A 301 -21.23 3.44 0.05
C VAL A 301 -20.14 3.18 -0.97
N VAL A 302 -20.38 3.56 -2.21
CA VAL A 302 -19.35 3.55 -3.24
C VAL A 302 -18.77 4.96 -3.31
N ALA A 303 -17.45 5.05 -3.12
CA ALA A 303 -16.77 6.31 -3.24
C ALA A 303 -16.68 6.71 -4.73
N PRO A 304 -16.85 8.00 -5.03
CA PRO A 304 -16.74 8.51 -6.40
C PRO A 304 -15.33 8.41 -6.97
#